data_8df65d6214fe12760d534d0484fbf816
#
_entry.id   8df65d6214fe12760d534d0484fbf816
#
_cell.length_a   1.000
_cell.length_b   1.000
_cell.length_c   1.000
_cell.angle_alpha   90.00
_cell.angle_beta   90.00
_cell.angle_gamma   90.00
#
_symmetry.space_group_name_H-M   'P 1'
#
loop_
_entity.id
_entity.type
_entity.pdbx_description
1 polymer ?
#
loop_
_entity_poly.entity_id
_entity_poly.type
_entity_poly.pdbx_seq_one_letter_code
_entity_poly.pdbx_strand_id
1 'polypeptide(L)'
;MLFLSALLACGPACFSQQVEKFPLGDYVELTDTKPHDGEEVWSKMTAPVRFCWGTTDVRYKKLNVPDVKATGTLRLKAWKGERVNAQAVLWTQKELEGAEIAVSELKNGSSVIPASAVNTYFVRYVMTDELNKDGSGGCGPRENKAEWDSSMVADVLDIVRVREVQARSTQPVWLNVWVPADARPGKYKGTLTVSGKNFEAMKLPFEIEVVNRTLPEPQKWAFHLDLWQNPYAVARYYQVPLWSKEHFDAMRPIMKMLANVGQRAITASIMHKPWAGQTEDHYDSMIFRMKKLDGTWVYDYTVFDKWVEFMMNEVGIKDLISCYTMIPWALSFDYFDQATNRVQFIKAAPGEEAYAEYWGTFLKDFSRHLREKGWFEKTAISMDERPMEAMREAIKVIKAADPEFKITLAGNYHEEIQGDLYYLSIPYGNQFLEEVKAERERKGQISTVYTCCTEAFPNTFTFSEPAEAAWTVLHAVAGGYDGYLRWAVNSWPMDPLRDSRFRTWAAGDTYSIYPGPRSSIRFERLVEGLQDCEKIHILREELAAKGANGKLKKLNAKLSEFTPEGWIKTNKKSPAKMVSEMNALLNEM
;
A
#
# COMPACT_ATOMS: atom_id res chain seq x y z
N MET A 1 -28.83 -73.23 2.98
CA MET A 1 -29.41 -71.98 3.45
C MET A 1 -28.55 -71.43 4.59
N LEU A 2 -27.65 -70.57 4.30
CA LEU A 2 -26.86 -69.86 5.31
C LEU A 2 -26.83 -68.39 4.88
N PHE A 3 -27.49 -67.52 5.65
CA PHE A 3 -27.48 -66.06 5.48
C PHE A 3 -26.23 -65.54 6.15
N LEU A 4 -25.36 -64.88 5.37
CA LEU A 4 -24.26 -64.09 5.86
C LEU A 4 -24.73 -62.64 5.96
N SER A 5 -24.85 -62.11 7.19
CA SER A 5 -25.11 -60.67 7.47
C SER A 5 -23.81 -59.90 7.40
N ALA A 6 -23.67 -59.03 6.41
CA ALA A 6 -22.57 -58.09 6.33
C ALA A 6 -22.90 -56.84 7.18
N LEU A 7 -22.18 -56.62 8.28
CA LEU A 7 -22.15 -55.34 9.00
C LEU A 7 -21.34 -54.34 8.20
N LEU A 8 -22.00 -53.33 7.66
CA LEU A 8 -21.34 -52.10 7.19
C LEU A 8 -20.97 -51.25 8.40
N ALA A 9 -19.67 -51.16 8.71
CA ALA A 9 -19.13 -50.17 9.62
C ALA A 9 -19.04 -48.81 8.88
N CYS A 10 -19.95 -47.89 9.17
CA CYS A 10 -19.79 -46.49 8.81
C CYS A 10 -18.71 -45.86 9.71
N GLY A 11 -17.50 -45.75 9.18
CA GLY A 11 -16.47 -44.87 9.77
C GLY A 11 -16.87 -43.39 9.64
N PRO A 12 -16.49 -42.54 10.59
CA PRO A 12 -16.77 -41.13 10.49
C PRO A 12 -16.04 -40.55 9.25
N ALA A 13 -16.82 -40.05 8.29
CA ALA A 13 -16.29 -39.30 7.17
C ALA A 13 -15.67 -38.00 7.74
N CYS A 14 -14.35 -37.96 7.84
CA CYS A 14 -13.63 -36.72 7.97
C CYS A 14 -13.89 -35.90 6.69
N PHE A 15 -14.83 -34.98 6.77
CA PHE A 15 -14.92 -33.91 5.80
C PHE A 15 -13.68 -33.01 6.03
N SER A 16 -12.60 -33.25 5.28
CA SER A 16 -11.60 -32.20 5.10
C SER A 16 -12.32 -31.04 4.41
N GLN A 17 -12.60 -29.97 5.13
CA GLN A 17 -13.05 -28.74 4.50
C GLN A 17 -12.01 -28.38 3.44
N GLN A 18 -12.39 -28.46 2.17
CA GLN A 18 -11.54 -28.04 1.07
C GLN A 18 -11.35 -26.54 1.23
N VAL A 19 -10.13 -26.14 1.59
CA VAL A 19 -9.80 -24.71 1.81
C VAL A 19 -10.01 -23.98 0.49
N GLU A 20 -10.89 -22.99 0.48
CA GLU A 20 -11.14 -22.14 -0.68
C GLU A 20 -9.85 -21.49 -1.16
N LYS A 21 -9.51 -21.64 -2.44
CA LYS A 21 -8.21 -21.23 -2.97
C LYS A 21 -8.05 -19.70 -3.01
N PHE A 22 -9.12 -18.96 -3.31
CA PHE A 22 -9.13 -17.51 -3.42
C PHE A 22 -10.32 -16.92 -2.64
N PRO A 23 -10.27 -16.88 -1.30
CA PRO A 23 -11.41 -16.43 -0.51
C PRO A 23 -11.64 -14.92 -0.66
N LEU A 24 -12.88 -14.54 -0.90
CA LEU A 24 -13.36 -13.15 -0.88
C LEU A 24 -14.15 -12.85 0.40
N GLY A 25 -14.71 -13.87 1.03
CA GLY A 25 -15.42 -13.84 2.30
C GLY A 25 -14.52 -14.18 3.49
N ASP A 26 -15.02 -15.01 4.41
CA ASP A 26 -14.23 -15.53 5.53
C ASP A 26 -13.22 -16.59 5.06
N TYR A 27 -12.18 -16.81 5.85
CA TYR A 27 -11.13 -17.79 5.54
C TYR A 27 -10.50 -18.30 6.83
N VAL A 28 -9.87 -19.47 6.76
CA VAL A 28 -9.12 -20.06 7.87
C VAL A 28 -7.67 -19.60 7.80
N GLU A 29 -7.17 -19.02 8.89
CA GLU A 29 -5.77 -18.62 9.04
C GLU A 29 -4.85 -19.84 9.15
N LEU A 30 -3.58 -19.67 8.79
CA LEU A 30 -2.57 -20.69 9.03
C LEU A 30 -2.26 -20.81 10.52
N THR A 31 -1.67 -21.94 10.90
CA THR A 31 -1.20 -22.17 12.27
C THR A 31 0.12 -21.42 12.50
N ASP A 32 0.25 -20.77 13.66
CA ASP A 32 1.51 -20.13 14.05
C ASP A 32 2.55 -21.22 14.38
N THR A 33 3.75 -21.02 13.86
CA THR A 33 4.89 -21.93 14.07
C THR A 33 5.75 -21.55 15.26
N LYS A 34 5.50 -20.39 15.87
CA LYS A 34 6.29 -19.85 16.99
C LYS A 34 5.80 -20.39 18.34
N PRO A 35 6.72 -20.43 19.33
CA PRO A 35 6.33 -20.67 20.72
C PRO A 35 5.30 -19.64 21.18
N HIS A 36 4.31 -20.09 21.93
CA HIS A 36 3.22 -19.30 22.47
C HIS A 36 2.98 -19.61 23.95
N ASP A 37 2.15 -18.80 24.59
CA ASP A 37 1.83 -18.96 26.00
C ASP A 37 1.07 -20.27 26.26
N GLY A 38 1.55 -21.03 27.25
CA GLY A 38 0.89 -22.25 27.71
C GLY A 38 -0.30 -21.95 28.61
N GLU A 39 -1.04 -23.01 28.96
CA GLU A 39 -2.24 -22.94 29.81
C GLU A 39 -1.95 -22.23 31.17
N GLU A 40 -0.76 -22.42 31.73
CA GLU A 40 -0.36 -21.76 33.01
C GLU A 40 -0.40 -20.22 32.90
N VAL A 41 0.03 -19.64 31.79
CA VAL A 41 -0.01 -18.19 31.59
C VAL A 41 -1.45 -17.70 31.42
N TRP A 42 -2.23 -18.39 30.61
CA TRP A 42 -3.64 -18.07 30.37
C TRP A 42 -4.49 -18.19 31.65
N SER A 43 -4.22 -19.19 32.53
CA SER A 43 -4.95 -19.40 33.78
C SER A 43 -4.75 -18.28 34.82
N LYS A 44 -3.68 -17.48 34.67
CA LYS A 44 -3.42 -16.31 35.53
C LYS A 44 -4.28 -15.08 35.21
N MET A 45 -5.08 -15.11 34.14
CA MET A 45 -6.00 -14.02 33.84
C MET A 45 -7.05 -13.85 34.94
N THR A 46 -7.28 -12.61 35.36
CA THR A 46 -8.25 -12.25 36.41
C THR A 46 -9.72 -12.33 35.99
N ALA A 47 -9.98 -12.42 34.68
CA ALA A 47 -11.29 -12.61 34.10
C ALA A 47 -11.19 -13.46 32.82
N PRO A 48 -12.19 -14.32 32.51
CA PRO A 48 -12.10 -15.26 31.39
C PRO A 48 -12.10 -14.56 30.01
N VAL A 49 -12.62 -13.36 29.92
CA VAL A 49 -12.62 -12.53 28.71
C VAL A 49 -12.22 -11.11 29.10
N ARG A 50 -11.38 -10.50 28.30
CA ARG A 50 -10.97 -9.10 28.50
C ARG A 50 -11.00 -8.34 27.20
N PHE A 51 -11.35 -7.06 27.29
CA PHE A 51 -11.36 -6.13 26.17
C PHE A 51 -10.80 -4.78 26.64
N CYS A 52 -9.71 -4.31 26.04
CA CYS A 52 -9.05 -3.06 26.43
C CYS A 52 -8.52 -2.30 25.23
N TRP A 53 -8.30 -0.99 25.39
CA TRP A 53 -7.55 -0.22 24.41
C TRP A 53 -6.09 -0.65 24.39
N GLY A 54 -5.57 -0.95 23.21
CA GLY A 54 -4.17 -1.17 22.91
C GLY A 54 -3.56 0.02 22.17
N THR A 55 -2.51 -0.23 21.39
CA THR A 55 -1.86 0.78 20.54
C THR A 55 -1.79 0.32 19.09
N THR A 56 -1.89 1.24 18.15
CA THR A 56 -1.75 0.99 16.71
C THR A 56 -0.33 0.59 16.30
N ASP A 57 0.64 0.72 17.19
CA ASP A 57 2.05 0.42 16.95
C ASP A 57 2.46 -1.01 17.33
N VAL A 58 1.55 -1.81 17.89
CA VAL A 58 1.82 -3.18 18.33
C VAL A 58 1.01 -4.18 17.51
N ARG A 59 1.71 -5.18 16.97
CA ARG A 59 1.11 -6.38 16.38
C ARG A 59 0.93 -7.42 17.48
N TYR A 60 -0.26 -7.48 18.09
CA TYR A 60 -0.55 -8.41 19.17
C TYR A 60 -0.54 -9.84 18.66
N LYS A 61 0.23 -10.73 19.31
CA LYS A 61 0.36 -12.13 18.93
C LYS A 61 -0.92 -12.90 19.23
N LYS A 62 -1.35 -13.79 18.32
CA LYS A 62 -2.62 -14.51 18.42
C LYS A 62 -2.73 -15.40 19.65
N LEU A 63 -1.69 -16.15 19.97
CA LEU A 63 -1.70 -17.19 20.99
C LEU A 63 -1.00 -16.78 22.30
N ASN A 64 -0.81 -15.47 22.50
CA ASN A 64 -0.19 -14.93 23.71
C ASN A 64 -1.16 -14.00 24.45
N VAL A 65 -1.07 -13.99 25.77
CA VAL A 65 -1.74 -12.99 26.60
C VAL A 65 -1.08 -11.64 26.32
N PRO A 66 -1.84 -10.63 25.86
CA PRO A 66 -1.23 -9.36 25.48
C PRO A 66 -0.82 -8.54 26.70
N ASP A 67 0.35 -7.88 26.61
CA ASP A 67 0.75 -6.88 27.60
C ASP A 67 -0.02 -5.57 27.34
N VAL A 68 -1.24 -5.53 27.82
CA VAL A 68 -2.13 -4.36 27.70
C VAL A 68 -2.59 -3.95 29.08
N LYS A 69 -2.25 -2.73 29.47
CA LYS A 69 -2.75 -2.15 30.73
C LYS A 69 -4.19 -1.68 30.52
N ALA A 70 -5.04 -2.01 31.50
CA ALA A 70 -6.41 -1.48 31.49
C ALA A 70 -6.37 0.06 31.50
N THR A 71 -6.86 0.67 30.44
CA THR A 71 -6.96 2.12 30.31
C THR A 71 -8.41 2.52 30.40
N GLY A 72 -8.67 3.72 30.90
CA GLY A 72 -10.02 4.30 30.88
C GLY A 72 -10.44 4.73 29.47
N THR A 73 -10.92 5.94 29.32
CA THR A 73 -11.32 6.53 28.04
C THR A 73 -10.09 6.79 27.15
N LEU A 74 -10.08 6.22 25.95
CA LEU A 74 -9.10 6.60 24.92
C LEU A 74 -9.37 8.02 24.46
N ARG A 75 -8.32 8.84 24.30
CA ARG A 75 -8.43 10.21 23.81
C ARG A 75 -7.57 10.39 22.55
N LEU A 76 -8.23 10.84 21.49
CA LEU A 76 -7.63 11.14 20.20
C LEU A 76 -7.85 12.61 19.85
N LYS A 77 -6.98 13.17 19.02
CA LYS A 77 -7.19 14.49 18.39
C LYS A 77 -7.22 14.33 16.89
N ALA A 78 -8.01 15.14 16.21
CA ALA A 78 -8.15 15.10 14.76
C ALA A 78 -8.44 16.48 14.18
N TRP A 79 -7.99 16.72 12.95
CA TRP A 79 -8.54 17.79 12.12
C TRP A 79 -9.86 17.35 11.49
N LYS A 80 -10.69 18.28 11.06
CA LYS A 80 -11.84 17.99 10.20
C LYS A 80 -11.36 17.41 8.88
N GLY A 81 -12.04 16.40 8.34
CA GLY A 81 -11.63 15.67 7.13
C GLY A 81 -10.56 14.60 7.35
N GLU A 82 -10.05 14.45 8.57
CA GLU A 82 -9.01 13.47 8.90
C GLU A 82 -9.57 12.09 9.19
N ARG A 83 -8.84 11.06 8.80
CA ARG A 83 -9.08 9.67 9.18
C ARG A 83 -8.15 9.30 10.35
N VAL A 84 -8.72 9.00 11.51
CA VAL A 84 -7.96 8.60 12.71
C VAL A 84 -8.20 7.15 13.06
N ASN A 85 -7.18 6.48 13.56
CA ASN A 85 -7.21 5.08 13.91
C ASN A 85 -7.00 4.85 15.41
N ALA A 86 -7.54 3.74 15.89
CA ALA A 86 -7.25 3.17 17.20
C ALA A 86 -7.27 1.65 17.14
N GLN A 87 -6.62 0.99 18.08
CA GLN A 87 -6.66 -0.45 18.20
C GLN A 87 -7.14 -0.84 19.59
N ALA A 88 -8.17 -1.69 19.66
CA ALA A 88 -8.57 -2.40 20.88
C ALA A 88 -8.10 -3.86 20.78
N VAL A 89 -8.01 -4.52 21.92
CA VAL A 89 -7.57 -5.92 22.02
C VAL A 89 -8.59 -6.70 22.83
N LEU A 90 -9.14 -7.75 22.24
CA LEU A 90 -9.97 -8.75 22.87
C LEU A 90 -9.11 -9.99 23.11
N TRP A 91 -9.10 -10.56 24.31
CA TRP A 91 -8.43 -11.84 24.56
C TRP A 91 -9.23 -12.69 25.54
N THR A 92 -9.14 -14.00 25.41
CA THR A 92 -10.04 -14.92 26.06
C THR A 92 -9.41 -16.25 26.44
N GLN A 93 -9.79 -16.77 27.62
CA GLN A 93 -9.48 -18.15 28.05
C GLN A 93 -10.43 -19.18 27.42
N LYS A 94 -11.66 -18.78 27.09
CA LYS A 94 -12.72 -19.65 26.53
C LYS A 94 -13.02 -19.28 25.09
N GLU A 95 -13.63 -20.18 24.36
CA GLU A 95 -14.18 -19.89 23.04
C GLU A 95 -15.28 -18.82 23.11
N LEU A 96 -15.27 -17.87 22.17
CA LEU A 96 -16.31 -16.85 22.04
C LEU A 96 -17.08 -17.09 20.74
N GLU A 97 -18.41 -17.26 20.88
CA GLU A 97 -19.32 -17.53 19.78
C GLU A 97 -19.93 -16.24 19.25
N GLY A 98 -19.80 -16.04 17.93
CA GLY A 98 -20.44 -14.95 17.23
C GLY A 98 -20.02 -13.57 17.74
N ALA A 99 -18.72 -13.38 18.00
CA ALA A 99 -18.21 -12.07 18.42
C ALA A 99 -18.47 -11.03 17.32
N GLU A 100 -19.11 -9.92 17.70
CA GLU A 100 -19.45 -8.81 16.84
C GLU A 100 -19.00 -7.49 17.47
N ILE A 101 -18.54 -6.55 16.63
CA ILE A 101 -18.12 -5.22 17.05
C ILE A 101 -19.13 -4.19 16.60
N ALA A 102 -19.60 -3.38 17.54
CA ALA A 102 -20.47 -2.24 17.29
C ALA A 102 -19.86 -0.94 17.82
N VAL A 103 -20.21 0.17 17.20
CA VAL A 103 -19.81 1.51 17.63
C VAL A 103 -21.04 2.41 17.73
N SER A 104 -21.08 3.24 18.76
CA SER A 104 -22.13 4.26 18.88
C SER A 104 -21.83 5.45 17.97
N GLU A 105 -22.84 6.26 17.68
CA GLU A 105 -22.61 7.63 17.22
C GLU A 105 -21.67 8.36 18.19
N LEU A 106 -20.84 9.27 17.67
CA LEU A 106 -20.01 10.11 18.50
C LEU A 106 -20.71 11.45 18.73
N LYS A 107 -20.92 11.84 19.97
CA LYS A 107 -21.71 13.02 20.35
C LYS A 107 -20.90 14.10 21.03
N ASN A 108 -21.15 15.35 20.61
CA ASN A 108 -20.66 16.58 21.23
C ASN A 108 -21.86 17.56 21.39
N GLY A 109 -22.58 17.49 22.49
CA GLY A 109 -23.84 18.19 22.66
C GLY A 109 -24.85 17.77 21.59
N SER A 110 -25.30 18.71 20.78
CA SER A 110 -26.21 18.49 19.65
C SER A 110 -25.50 18.07 18.34
N SER A 111 -24.18 18.13 18.29
CA SER A 111 -23.40 17.75 17.12
C SER A 111 -23.07 16.26 17.16
N VAL A 112 -23.16 15.60 16.01
CA VAL A 112 -22.99 14.15 15.88
C VAL A 112 -22.02 13.84 14.74
N ILE A 113 -21.06 12.94 14.98
CA ILE A 113 -20.37 12.18 13.94
C ILE A 113 -21.13 10.86 13.83
N PRO A 114 -21.76 10.55 12.67
CA PRO A 114 -22.62 9.38 12.54
C PRO A 114 -21.82 8.07 12.60
N ALA A 115 -22.45 7.00 13.04
CA ALA A 115 -21.82 5.67 13.07
C ALA A 115 -21.35 5.20 11.69
N SER A 116 -21.95 5.69 10.59
CA SER A 116 -21.51 5.41 9.21
C SER A 116 -20.12 6.00 8.86
N ALA A 117 -19.66 7.00 9.61
CA ALA A 117 -18.29 7.53 9.49
C ALA A 117 -17.26 6.71 10.28
N VAL A 118 -17.70 5.67 10.98
CA VAL A 118 -16.85 4.81 11.82
C VAL A 118 -16.84 3.40 11.27
N ASN A 119 -15.65 2.90 10.99
CA ASN A 119 -15.45 1.52 10.55
C ASN A 119 -14.72 0.73 11.63
N THR A 120 -15.13 -0.53 11.80
CA THR A 120 -14.47 -1.46 12.71
C THR A 120 -14.09 -2.72 11.97
N TYR A 121 -12.94 -3.28 12.32
CA TYR A 121 -12.40 -4.47 11.67
C TYR A 121 -11.83 -5.42 12.72
N PHE A 122 -12.10 -6.71 12.59
CA PHE A 122 -11.25 -7.71 13.21
C PHE A 122 -9.91 -7.74 12.47
N VAL A 123 -8.82 -7.71 13.21
CA VAL A 123 -7.50 -7.83 12.58
C VAL A 123 -7.15 -9.31 12.45
N ARG A 124 -6.94 -9.77 11.21
CA ARG A 124 -6.57 -11.15 10.92
C ARG A 124 -5.06 -11.30 10.85
N TYR A 125 -4.64 -12.53 11.02
CA TYR A 125 -3.25 -12.93 11.02
C TYR A 125 -2.83 -13.52 9.68
N VAL A 126 -1.63 -13.17 9.24
CA VAL A 126 -1.02 -13.65 8.02
C VAL A 126 0.38 -14.19 8.32
N MET A 127 0.78 -15.28 7.66
CA MET A 127 2.14 -15.79 7.77
C MET A 127 3.14 -14.80 7.17
N THR A 128 4.20 -14.50 7.89
CA THR A 128 5.32 -13.65 7.48
C THR A 128 6.65 -14.38 7.55
N ASP A 129 7.70 -13.76 7.06
CA ASP A 129 9.10 -14.19 7.24
C ASP A 129 9.94 -13.11 7.97
N GLU A 130 11.16 -12.93 7.59
CA GLU A 130 12.14 -12.04 8.23
C GLU A 130 13.03 -11.34 7.19
N LEU A 131 13.91 -10.44 7.64
CA LEU A 131 15.00 -9.88 6.83
C LEU A 131 16.00 -10.96 6.40
N ASN A 132 16.86 -10.63 5.45
CA ASN A 132 18.01 -11.46 5.10
C ASN A 132 18.89 -11.74 6.34
N LYS A 133 19.48 -12.91 6.40
CA LYS A 133 20.29 -13.36 7.56
C LYS A 133 21.46 -12.45 7.88
N ASP A 134 21.96 -11.72 6.89
CA ASP A 134 23.01 -10.70 7.06
C ASP A 134 22.46 -9.31 7.45
N GLY A 135 21.15 -9.17 7.55
CA GLY A 135 20.48 -7.91 7.88
C GLY A 135 20.38 -6.91 6.72
N SER A 136 20.74 -7.31 5.48
CA SER A 136 20.78 -6.45 4.30
C SER A 136 19.40 -6.19 3.66
N GLY A 137 18.33 -6.13 4.41
CA GLY A 137 16.97 -5.94 3.87
C GLY A 137 16.30 -7.27 3.52
N GLY A 138 15.52 -7.30 2.44
CA GLY A 138 14.66 -8.44 2.08
C GLY A 138 14.72 -8.86 0.62
N CYS A 139 15.73 -8.44 -0.14
CA CYS A 139 15.90 -8.82 -1.55
C CYS A 139 16.57 -10.18 -1.68
N GLY A 140 16.19 -10.92 -2.72
CA GLY A 140 16.83 -12.17 -3.12
C GLY A 140 15.92 -13.38 -3.07
N PRO A 141 16.36 -14.52 -3.63
CA PRO A 141 15.56 -15.74 -3.72
C PRO A 141 15.11 -16.27 -2.36
N ARG A 142 13.84 -16.64 -2.26
CA ARG A 142 13.18 -17.18 -1.05
C ARG A 142 12.28 -18.39 -1.38
N GLU A 143 12.63 -19.13 -2.42
CA GLU A 143 11.85 -20.28 -2.88
C GLU A 143 11.71 -21.34 -1.79
N ASN A 144 12.77 -21.62 -1.04
CA ASN A 144 12.72 -22.53 0.09
C ASN A 144 12.29 -21.81 1.36
N LYS A 145 10.98 -21.74 1.58
CA LYS A 145 10.41 -21.05 2.76
C LYS A 145 10.87 -21.64 4.10
N ALA A 146 11.38 -22.86 4.15
CA ALA A 146 11.87 -23.51 5.37
C ALA A 146 13.21 -22.93 5.87
N GLU A 147 13.95 -22.24 5.00
CA GLU A 147 15.20 -21.57 5.37
C GLU A 147 14.99 -20.26 6.12
N TRP A 148 13.78 -19.72 6.10
CA TRP A 148 13.42 -18.44 6.69
C TRP A 148 12.61 -18.65 7.95
N ASP A 149 12.90 -17.84 8.96
CA ASP A 149 12.07 -17.81 10.15
C ASP A 149 10.68 -17.29 9.80
N SER A 150 9.63 -17.92 10.34
CA SER A 150 8.26 -17.57 10.01
C SER A 150 7.39 -17.48 11.25
N SER A 151 6.41 -16.60 11.22
CA SER A 151 5.45 -16.39 12.31
C SER A 151 4.14 -15.82 11.77
N MET A 152 3.07 -15.92 12.56
CA MET A 152 1.81 -15.24 12.28
C MET A 152 1.83 -13.83 12.83
N VAL A 153 1.53 -12.84 11.98
CA VAL A 153 1.44 -11.43 12.38
C VAL A 153 0.06 -10.86 12.10
N ALA A 154 -0.43 -10.01 13.00
CA ALA A 154 -1.65 -9.25 12.81
C ALA A 154 -1.42 -8.16 11.75
N ASP A 155 -2.15 -8.19 10.62
CA ASP A 155 -2.00 -7.19 9.55
C ASP A 155 -3.29 -6.89 8.79
N VAL A 156 -4.13 -7.91 8.49
CA VAL A 156 -5.30 -7.77 7.61
C VAL A 156 -6.47 -7.15 8.37
N LEU A 157 -7.01 -6.04 7.89
CA LEU A 157 -8.26 -5.46 8.40
C LEU A 157 -9.45 -6.11 7.68
N ASP A 158 -10.11 -7.06 8.36
CA ASP A 158 -11.11 -7.93 7.74
C ASP A 158 -12.47 -7.25 7.58
N ILE A 159 -13.10 -7.53 6.46
CA ILE A 159 -14.48 -7.08 6.16
C ILE A 159 -15.55 -7.94 6.80
N VAL A 160 -15.19 -9.11 7.33
CA VAL A 160 -16.11 -10.02 8.03
C VAL A 160 -16.48 -9.44 9.39
N ARG A 161 -17.76 -9.32 9.66
CA ARG A 161 -18.31 -8.59 10.82
C ARG A 161 -18.51 -9.44 12.07
N VAL A 162 -18.67 -10.74 11.90
CA VAL A 162 -18.94 -11.70 12.98
C VAL A 162 -17.88 -12.79 12.96
N ARG A 163 -17.28 -13.09 14.12
CA ARG A 163 -16.23 -14.09 14.23
C ARG A 163 -16.41 -15.03 15.40
N GLU A 164 -16.00 -16.26 15.18
CA GLU A 164 -15.65 -17.18 16.27
C GLU A 164 -14.23 -16.89 16.75
N VAL A 165 -14.04 -16.68 18.05
CA VAL A 165 -12.72 -16.43 18.65
C VAL A 165 -12.33 -17.63 19.48
N GLN A 166 -11.23 -18.27 19.11
CA GLN A 166 -10.75 -19.50 19.76
C GLN A 166 -10.40 -19.28 21.24
N ALA A 167 -10.55 -20.31 22.05
CA ALA A 167 -10.05 -20.29 23.43
C ALA A 167 -8.53 -20.05 23.46
N ARG A 168 -8.07 -19.36 24.49
CA ARG A 168 -6.65 -18.98 24.70
C ARG A 168 -6.08 -18.26 23.48
N SER A 169 -6.82 -17.25 23.02
CA SER A 169 -6.38 -16.43 21.91
C SER A 169 -6.65 -14.93 22.13
N THR A 170 -5.90 -14.14 21.37
CA THR A 170 -5.98 -12.69 21.31
C THR A 170 -6.48 -12.29 19.92
N GLN A 171 -7.48 -11.43 19.90
CA GLN A 171 -8.11 -10.90 18.69
C GLN A 171 -8.06 -9.37 18.71
N PRO A 172 -7.14 -8.73 17.98
CA PRO A 172 -7.14 -7.29 17.85
C PRO A 172 -8.34 -6.80 17.04
N VAL A 173 -8.80 -5.60 17.38
CA VAL A 173 -9.89 -4.89 16.72
C VAL A 173 -9.41 -3.50 16.33
N TRP A 174 -9.52 -3.17 15.05
CA TRP A 174 -9.17 -1.86 14.52
C TRP A 174 -10.40 -0.97 14.43
N LEU A 175 -10.27 0.26 14.91
CA LEU A 175 -11.25 1.33 14.81
C LEU A 175 -10.71 2.40 13.88
N ASN A 176 -11.49 2.79 12.88
CA ASN A 176 -11.15 3.84 11.92
C ASN A 176 -12.30 4.86 11.87
N VAL A 177 -12.03 6.12 12.18
CA VAL A 177 -13.01 7.19 12.18
C VAL A 177 -12.67 8.24 11.13
N TRP A 178 -13.57 8.44 10.17
CA TRP A 178 -13.48 9.50 9.18
C TRP A 178 -14.20 10.73 9.69
N VAL A 179 -13.46 11.68 10.25
CA VAL A 179 -14.02 12.91 10.79
C VAL A 179 -14.57 13.74 9.63
N PRO A 180 -15.88 14.07 9.62
CA PRO A 180 -16.45 14.88 8.54
C PRO A 180 -15.75 16.26 8.40
N ALA A 181 -15.57 16.74 7.16
CA ALA A 181 -14.95 18.03 6.88
C ALA A 181 -15.77 19.22 7.43
N ASP A 182 -17.07 19.01 7.63
CA ASP A 182 -18.01 19.97 8.22
C ASP A 182 -18.27 19.77 9.72
N ALA A 183 -17.56 18.82 10.37
CA ALA A 183 -17.69 18.58 11.80
C ALA A 183 -17.42 19.86 12.61
N ARG A 184 -18.24 20.14 13.62
CA ARG A 184 -17.99 21.25 14.53
C ARG A 184 -16.80 20.94 15.45
N PRO A 185 -15.90 21.88 15.71
CA PRO A 185 -14.83 21.67 16.69
C PRO A 185 -15.36 21.30 18.06
N GLY A 186 -14.65 20.43 18.78
CA GLY A 186 -15.02 20.01 20.13
C GLY A 186 -14.79 18.52 20.38
N LYS A 187 -15.23 18.05 21.55
CA LYS A 187 -14.97 16.70 22.04
C LYS A 187 -16.16 15.78 21.79
N TYR A 188 -15.99 14.86 20.87
CA TYR A 188 -16.98 13.85 20.50
C TYR A 188 -16.72 12.56 21.27
N LYS A 189 -17.73 12.09 21.99
CA LYS A 189 -17.67 10.87 22.82
C LYS A 189 -18.40 9.73 22.13
N GLY A 190 -17.76 8.57 22.08
CA GLY A 190 -18.31 7.33 21.55
C GLY A 190 -17.96 6.13 22.41
N THR A 191 -18.55 5.00 22.05
CA THR A 191 -18.32 3.73 22.72
C THR A 191 -18.12 2.63 21.68
N LEU A 192 -17.03 1.90 21.80
CA LEU A 192 -16.79 0.66 21.08
C LEU A 192 -17.31 -0.49 21.95
N THR A 193 -18.12 -1.38 21.38
CA THR A 193 -18.72 -2.51 22.08
C THR A 193 -18.37 -3.80 21.38
N VAL A 194 -17.90 -4.81 22.12
CA VAL A 194 -17.84 -6.20 21.67
C VAL A 194 -18.93 -7.00 22.35
N SER A 195 -19.66 -7.80 21.62
CA SER A 195 -20.72 -8.69 22.11
C SER A 195 -20.70 -10.02 21.39
N GLY A 196 -21.35 -11.03 21.94
CA GLY A 196 -21.45 -12.36 21.33
C GLY A 196 -22.49 -13.20 22.08
N LYS A 197 -22.64 -14.47 21.69
CA LYS A 197 -23.70 -15.35 22.20
C LYS A 197 -23.42 -15.89 23.62
N ASN A 198 -22.14 -16.09 23.97
CA ASN A 198 -21.74 -16.80 25.19
C ASN A 198 -20.89 -15.96 26.15
N PHE A 199 -20.86 -14.63 25.99
CA PHE A 199 -20.20 -13.70 26.89
C PHE A 199 -20.96 -12.37 26.99
N GLU A 200 -20.78 -11.66 28.10
CA GLU A 200 -21.39 -10.36 28.31
C GLU A 200 -20.76 -9.29 27.43
N ALA A 201 -21.57 -8.36 26.95
CA ALA A 201 -21.09 -7.24 26.14
C ALA A 201 -20.12 -6.36 26.94
N MET A 202 -18.96 -6.10 26.37
CA MET A 202 -17.94 -5.24 26.95
C MET A 202 -17.81 -3.93 26.18
N LYS A 203 -17.59 -2.82 26.90
CA LYS A 203 -17.62 -1.48 26.34
C LYS A 203 -16.34 -0.73 26.62
N LEU A 204 -15.80 -0.07 25.60
CA LEU A 204 -14.64 0.81 25.70
C LEU A 204 -15.03 2.23 25.29
N PRO A 205 -15.05 3.19 26.24
CA PRO A 205 -15.29 4.59 25.92
C PRO A 205 -14.11 5.22 25.19
N PHE A 206 -14.38 6.12 24.24
CA PHE A 206 -13.37 6.94 23.60
C PHE A 206 -13.88 8.35 23.30
N GLU A 207 -12.95 9.28 23.12
CA GLU A 207 -13.20 10.68 22.83
C GLU A 207 -12.30 11.13 21.69
N ILE A 208 -12.86 11.82 20.69
CA ILE A 208 -12.11 12.49 19.63
C ILE A 208 -12.29 14.00 19.81
N GLU A 209 -11.19 14.71 20.06
CA GLU A 209 -11.16 16.17 20.04
C GLU A 209 -10.94 16.64 18.60
N VAL A 210 -12.00 17.14 17.96
CA VAL A 210 -11.92 17.74 16.63
C VAL A 210 -11.48 19.18 16.78
N VAL A 211 -10.28 19.48 16.25
CA VAL A 211 -9.71 20.83 16.29
C VAL A 211 -10.30 21.70 15.16
N ASN A 212 -10.22 23.03 15.28
CA ASN A 212 -10.75 23.93 14.27
C ASN A 212 -9.77 24.14 13.10
N ARG A 213 -9.38 23.04 12.47
CA ARG A 213 -8.59 22.98 11.24
C ARG A 213 -9.19 21.94 10.31
N THR A 214 -9.01 22.12 9.01
CA THR A 214 -9.57 21.23 8.00
C THR A 214 -8.43 20.67 7.14
N LEU A 215 -8.38 19.35 7.03
CA LEU A 215 -7.59 18.65 6.04
C LEU A 215 -8.38 18.65 4.72
N PRO A 216 -7.79 19.07 3.59
CA PRO A 216 -8.47 19.05 2.31
C PRO A 216 -8.73 17.61 1.84
N GLU A 217 -9.60 17.47 0.84
CA GLU A 217 -9.83 16.19 0.16
C GLU A 217 -8.51 15.62 -0.38
N PRO A 218 -8.29 14.29 -0.32
CA PRO A 218 -7.01 13.67 -0.71
C PRO A 218 -6.52 14.04 -2.10
N GLN A 219 -7.43 14.25 -3.05
CA GLN A 219 -7.09 14.67 -4.42
C GLN A 219 -6.48 16.08 -4.50
N LYS A 220 -6.54 16.85 -3.40
CA LYS A 220 -5.98 18.21 -3.29
C LYS A 220 -4.70 18.27 -2.44
N TRP A 221 -4.27 17.14 -1.89
CA TRP A 221 -3.03 17.12 -1.11
C TRP A 221 -1.83 17.48 -1.97
N ALA A 222 -0.87 18.18 -1.41
CA ALA A 222 0.34 18.57 -2.13
C ALA A 222 1.29 17.37 -2.34
N PHE A 223 1.22 16.37 -1.47
CA PHE A 223 2.11 15.21 -1.48
C PHE A 223 1.92 14.35 -2.75
N HIS A 224 3.01 14.07 -3.47
CA HIS A 224 2.99 13.20 -4.66
C HIS A 224 3.13 11.74 -4.24
N LEU A 225 2.02 11.03 -4.16
CA LEU A 225 1.97 9.60 -3.86
C LEU A 225 1.92 8.78 -5.15
N ASP A 226 2.85 7.84 -5.29
CA ASP A 226 2.92 6.92 -6.43
C ASP A 226 3.05 5.46 -5.96
N LEU A 227 1.92 4.80 -5.78
CA LEU A 227 1.82 3.38 -5.47
C LEU A 227 1.46 2.61 -6.74
N TRP A 228 2.37 1.76 -7.24
CA TRP A 228 2.14 1.04 -8.51
C TRP A 228 1.06 -0.02 -8.37
N GLN A 229 0.09 0.03 -9.28
CA GLN A 229 -1.06 -0.85 -9.31
C GLN A 229 -0.83 -2.05 -10.24
N ASN A 230 -1.27 -3.24 -9.81
CA ASN A 230 -1.26 -4.46 -10.61
C ASN A 230 -2.69 -4.96 -10.89
N PRO A 231 -3.29 -4.60 -12.03
CA PRO A 231 -4.61 -5.09 -12.42
C PRO A 231 -4.64 -6.60 -12.68
N TYR A 232 -3.53 -7.19 -13.11
CA TYR A 232 -3.44 -8.62 -13.44
C TYR A 232 -3.60 -9.51 -12.21
N ALA A 233 -3.05 -9.07 -11.06
CA ALA A 233 -3.24 -9.74 -9.78
C ALA A 233 -4.72 -9.78 -9.36
N VAL A 234 -5.47 -8.72 -9.66
CA VAL A 234 -6.91 -8.68 -9.38
C VAL A 234 -7.65 -9.69 -10.26
N ALA A 235 -7.38 -9.73 -11.57
CA ALA A 235 -8.02 -10.68 -12.48
C ALA A 235 -7.80 -12.13 -12.04
N ARG A 236 -6.55 -12.50 -11.68
CA ARG A 236 -6.23 -13.84 -11.20
C ARG A 236 -6.97 -14.17 -9.91
N TYR A 237 -6.89 -13.29 -8.92
CA TYR A 237 -7.45 -13.56 -7.60
C TYR A 237 -8.97 -13.69 -7.64
N TYR A 238 -9.64 -12.81 -8.40
CA TYR A 238 -11.10 -12.83 -8.56
C TYR A 238 -11.59 -13.83 -9.62
N GLN A 239 -10.66 -14.48 -10.33
CA GLN A 239 -10.94 -15.46 -11.38
C GLN A 239 -11.87 -14.90 -12.46
N VAL A 240 -11.61 -13.68 -12.89
CA VAL A 240 -12.38 -12.98 -13.93
C VAL A 240 -11.53 -12.75 -15.18
N PRO A 241 -12.16 -12.71 -16.38
CA PRO A 241 -11.43 -12.42 -17.61
C PRO A 241 -10.84 -11.02 -17.56
N LEU A 242 -9.58 -10.88 -17.99
CA LEU A 242 -8.90 -9.59 -18.10
C LEU A 242 -9.73 -8.60 -18.90
N TRP A 243 -9.85 -7.36 -18.39
CA TRP A 243 -10.49 -6.22 -19.03
C TRP A 243 -11.99 -6.39 -19.31
N SER A 244 -12.62 -7.42 -18.72
CA SER A 244 -14.07 -7.59 -18.68
C SER A 244 -14.73 -6.61 -17.72
N LYS A 245 -16.06 -6.50 -17.80
CA LYS A 245 -16.84 -5.71 -16.83
C LYS A 245 -16.62 -6.18 -15.39
N GLU A 246 -16.59 -7.51 -15.18
CA GLU A 246 -16.37 -8.14 -13.89
C GLU A 246 -14.99 -7.78 -13.31
N HIS A 247 -13.97 -7.68 -14.17
CA HIS A 247 -12.63 -7.24 -13.75
C HIS A 247 -12.63 -5.78 -13.30
N PHE A 248 -13.23 -4.88 -14.04
CA PHE A 248 -13.36 -3.47 -13.62
C PHE A 248 -14.20 -3.33 -12.35
N ASP A 249 -15.27 -4.11 -12.19
CA ASP A 249 -16.07 -4.12 -10.98
C ASP A 249 -15.27 -4.60 -9.75
N ALA A 250 -14.42 -5.61 -9.90
CA ALA A 250 -13.52 -6.10 -8.86
C ALA A 250 -12.42 -5.07 -8.51
N MET A 251 -11.86 -4.39 -9.50
CA MET A 251 -10.82 -3.37 -9.31
C MET A 251 -11.34 -2.10 -8.64
N ARG A 252 -12.56 -1.68 -8.94
CA ARG A 252 -13.09 -0.37 -8.52
C ARG A 252 -12.96 -0.10 -7.02
N PRO A 253 -13.41 -0.96 -6.11
CA PRO A 253 -13.27 -0.69 -4.68
C PRO A 253 -11.80 -0.67 -4.22
N ILE A 254 -10.93 -1.48 -4.83
CA ILE A 254 -9.50 -1.56 -4.52
C ILE A 254 -8.80 -0.26 -4.95
N MET A 255 -9.01 0.18 -6.19
CA MET A 255 -8.39 1.40 -6.72
C MET A 255 -8.92 2.66 -6.02
N LYS A 256 -10.19 2.67 -5.59
CA LYS A 256 -10.74 3.76 -4.77
C LYS A 256 -10.06 3.89 -3.41
N MET A 257 -9.55 2.81 -2.82
CA MET A 257 -8.74 2.93 -1.60
C MET A 257 -7.51 3.82 -1.83
N LEU A 258 -6.88 3.73 -3.01
CA LEU A 258 -5.72 4.54 -3.38
C LEU A 258 -6.11 6.00 -3.67
N ALA A 259 -7.20 6.21 -4.40
CA ALA A 259 -7.71 7.57 -4.65
C ALA A 259 -8.04 8.31 -3.33
N ASN A 260 -8.59 7.59 -2.35
CA ASN A 260 -8.95 8.13 -1.03
C ASN A 260 -7.75 8.45 -0.12
N VAL A 261 -6.53 8.26 -0.60
CA VAL A 261 -5.29 8.59 0.12
C VAL A 261 -4.33 9.44 -0.72
N GLY A 262 -4.83 10.04 -1.80
CA GLY A 262 -4.08 11.01 -2.59
C GLY A 262 -3.15 10.39 -3.65
N GLN A 263 -3.41 9.17 -4.11
CA GLN A 263 -2.67 8.58 -5.25
C GLN A 263 -2.70 9.49 -6.47
N ARG A 264 -1.54 9.73 -7.10
CA ARG A 264 -1.37 10.66 -8.22
C ARG A 264 -1.19 9.96 -9.57
N ALA A 265 -0.49 8.83 -9.59
CA ALA A 265 -0.07 8.18 -10.82
C ALA A 265 -0.90 6.94 -11.15
N ILE A 266 -1.16 6.74 -12.44
CA ILE A 266 -1.73 5.52 -13.02
C ILE A 266 -0.55 4.71 -13.58
N THR A 267 -0.34 3.50 -13.08
CA THR A 267 0.66 2.58 -13.62
C THR A 267 0.10 1.90 -14.87
N ALA A 268 0.70 2.13 -16.02
CA ALA A 268 0.32 1.51 -17.28
C ALA A 268 1.50 0.71 -17.86
N SER A 269 1.25 -0.52 -18.29
CA SER A 269 2.26 -1.36 -18.94
C SER A 269 2.16 -1.22 -20.45
N ILE A 270 3.26 -0.75 -21.07
CA ILE A 270 3.33 -0.57 -22.53
C ILE A 270 4.13 -1.68 -23.24
N MET A 271 4.48 -2.74 -22.52
CA MET A 271 5.15 -3.90 -23.08
C MET A 271 4.89 -5.17 -22.25
N HIS A 272 5.16 -6.32 -22.84
CA HIS A 272 5.05 -7.61 -22.17
C HIS A 272 6.19 -7.82 -21.14
N LYS A 273 5.82 -8.13 -19.90
CA LYS A 273 6.73 -8.46 -18.79
C LYS A 273 7.81 -7.40 -18.49
N PRO A 274 7.45 -6.14 -18.24
CA PRO A 274 8.43 -5.09 -17.97
C PRO A 274 9.40 -5.43 -16.82
N TRP A 275 8.93 -6.14 -15.80
CA TRP A 275 9.71 -6.54 -14.62
C TRP A 275 9.99 -8.05 -14.56
N ALA A 276 9.95 -8.75 -15.69
CA ALA A 276 10.19 -10.21 -15.78
C ALA A 276 9.34 -11.00 -14.78
N GLY A 277 9.96 -11.72 -13.84
CA GLY A 277 9.27 -12.56 -12.84
C GLY A 277 9.20 -11.99 -11.43
N GLN A 278 9.31 -10.67 -11.27
CA GLN A 278 9.35 -10.01 -9.95
C GLN A 278 8.02 -10.03 -9.21
N THR A 279 6.91 -10.25 -9.89
CA THR A 279 5.57 -10.39 -9.32
C THR A 279 4.97 -11.75 -9.66
N GLU A 280 3.94 -12.19 -8.93
CA GLU A 280 3.22 -13.44 -9.21
C GLU A 280 2.53 -13.38 -10.57
N ASP A 281 1.83 -12.27 -10.82
CA ASP A 281 1.18 -11.99 -12.09
C ASP A 281 2.07 -11.05 -12.91
N HIS A 282 2.48 -11.51 -14.08
CA HIS A 282 3.21 -10.65 -15.00
C HIS A 282 2.29 -9.56 -15.54
N TYR A 283 2.83 -8.36 -15.64
CA TYR A 283 2.18 -7.31 -16.41
C TYR A 283 2.28 -7.65 -17.90
N ASP A 284 1.21 -7.44 -18.61
CA ASP A 284 1.18 -7.58 -20.06
C ASP A 284 1.04 -6.22 -20.72
N SER A 285 1.35 -6.13 -22.00
CA SER A 285 1.15 -4.88 -22.76
C SER A 285 -0.32 -4.52 -22.80
N MET A 286 -0.65 -3.29 -22.42
CA MET A 286 -1.99 -2.72 -22.61
C MET A 286 -2.18 -2.18 -24.03
N ILE A 287 -1.15 -2.30 -24.89
CA ILE A 287 -1.16 -1.83 -26.27
C ILE A 287 -0.78 -3.00 -27.18
N PHE A 288 -1.70 -3.39 -28.04
CA PHE A 288 -1.42 -4.43 -29.02
C PHE A 288 -0.64 -3.84 -30.21
N ARG A 289 0.37 -4.54 -30.66
CA ARG A 289 1.25 -4.15 -31.76
C ARG A 289 1.19 -5.20 -32.86
N MET A 290 0.98 -4.75 -34.10
CA MET A 290 0.96 -5.64 -35.26
C MET A 290 1.82 -5.06 -36.40
N LYS A 291 2.71 -5.89 -36.95
CA LYS A 291 3.44 -5.61 -38.17
C LYS A 291 2.66 -6.24 -39.34
N LYS A 292 2.23 -5.40 -40.30
CA LYS A 292 1.49 -5.83 -41.48
C LYS A 292 2.39 -6.47 -42.56
N LEU A 293 1.75 -7.10 -43.55
CA LEU A 293 2.45 -7.70 -44.72
C LEU A 293 3.32 -6.71 -45.47
N ASP A 294 2.94 -5.44 -45.52
CA ASP A 294 3.69 -4.37 -46.17
C ASP A 294 4.82 -3.79 -45.29
N GLY A 295 5.02 -4.34 -44.10
CA GLY A 295 6.01 -3.89 -43.14
C GLY A 295 5.58 -2.73 -42.25
N THR A 296 4.39 -2.13 -42.49
CA THR A 296 3.89 -1.04 -41.64
C THR A 296 3.34 -1.54 -40.31
N TRP A 297 3.34 -0.67 -39.28
CA TRP A 297 2.86 -0.97 -37.97
C TRP A 297 1.45 -0.49 -37.71
N VAL A 298 0.69 -1.25 -36.93
CA VAL A 298 -0.62 -0.88 -36.39
C VAL A 298 -0.61 -1.08 -34.88
N TYR A 299 -1.21 -0.13 -34.18
CA TYR A 299 -1.31 -0.14 -32.72
C TYR A 299 -2.78 -0.08 -32.31
N ASP A 300 -3.20 -0.97 -31.41
CA ASP A 300 -4.53 -0.94 -30.79
C ASP A 300 -4.40 -0.54 -29.33
N TYR A 301 -4.99 0.59 -28.97
CA TYR A 301 -4.97 1.19 -27.65
C TYR A 301 -6.20 0.86 -26.80
N THR A 302 -7.07 -0.04 -27.25
CA THR A 302 -8.36 -0.31 -26.59
C THR A 302 -8.23 -0.64 -25.11
N VAL A 303 -7.26 -1.46 -24.72
CA VAL A 303 -7.03 -1.84 -23.31
C VAL A 303 -6.43 -0.68 -22.54
N PHE A 304 -5.44 0.00 -23.08
CA PHE A 304 -4.83 1.18 -22.48
C PHE A 304 -5.87 2.27 -22.22
N ASP A 305 -6.69 2.57 -23.20
CA ASP A 305 -7.75 3.58 -23.09
C ASP A 305 -8.77 3.22 -22.00
N LYS A 306 -9.27 1.98 -21.99
CA LYS A 306 -10.21 1.51 -20.97
C LYS A 306 -9.63 1.61 -19.57
N TRP A 307 -8.36 1.24 -19.40
CA TRP A 307 -7.68 1.34 -18.10
C TRP A 307 -7.54 2.79 -17.63
N VAL A 308 -7.04 3.66 -18.49
CA VAL A 308 -6.85 5.08 -18.16
C VAL A 308 -8.19 5.77 -17.91
N GLU A 309 -9.20 5.55 -18.76
CA GLU A 309 -10.54 6.11 -18.58
C GLU A 309 -11.19 5.64 -17.27
N PHE A 310 -11.08 4.37 -16.93
CA PHE A 310 -11.54 3.83 -15.66
C PHE A 310 -10.87 4.50 -14.46
N MET A 311 -9.53 4.59 -14.47
CA MET A 311 -8.78 5.21 -13.39
C MET A 311 -9.09 6.70 -13.23
N MET A 312 -9.23 7.43 -14.33
CA MET A 312 -9.54 8.87 -14.31
C MET A 312 -11.00 9.16 -13.93
N ASN A 313 -11.94 8.49 -14.59
CA ASN A 313 -13.36 8.88 -14.55
C ASN A 313 -14.14 8.19 -13.41
N GLU A 314 -13.82 6.91 -13.14
CA GLU A 314 -14.55 6.15 -12.12
C GLU A 314 -13.81 6.11 -10.78
N VAL A 315 -12.49 6.00 -10.79
CA VAL A 315 -11.66 5.94 -9.58
C VAL A 315 -11.30 7.33 -9.08
N GLY A 316 -10.91 8.25 -9.98
CA GLY A 316 -10.56 9.63 -9.66
C GLY A 316 -9.06 9.91 -9.59
N ILE A 317 -8.19 9.01 -10.08
CA ILE A 317 -6.74 9.20 -10.21
C ILE A 317 -6.47 9.70 -11.63
N LYS A 318 -5.92 10.93 -11.79
CA LYS A 318 -5.90 11.61 -13.09
C LYS A 318 -4.72 12.53 -13.36
N ASP A 319 -3.69 12.56 -12.48
CA ASP A 319 -2.63 13.57 -12.57
C ASP A 319 -1.47 13.11 -13.46
N LEU A 320 -1.09 11.84 -13.41
CA LEU A 320 0.01 11.28 -14.17
C LEU A 320 -0.34 9.89 -14.70
N ILE A 321 0.04 9.57 -15.93
CA ILE A 321 0.03 8.23 -16.53
C ILE A 321 1.49 7.81 -16.70
N SER A 322 1.94 6.87 -15.89
CA SER A 322 3.31 6.34 -15.94
C SER A 322 3.36 5.08 -16.79
N CYS A 323 3.96 5.18 -17.99
CA CYS A 323 4.01 4.12 -18.99
C CYS A 323 5.31 3.32 -18.91
N TYR A 324 5.28 2.14 -18.30
CA TYR A 324 6.41 1.24 -18.11
C TYR A 324 6.49 0.21 -19.24
N THR A 325 7.60 -0.06 -19.85
CA THR A 325 8.91 0.60 -19.89
C THR A 325 9.59 0.27 -21.22
N MET A 326 10.44 1.15 -21.70
CA MET A 326 11.23 0.89 -22.90
C MET A 326 12.50 0.05 -22.59
N ILE A 327 12.88 -0.06 -21.33
CA ILE A 327 14.09 -0.78 -20.90
C ILE A 327 13.70 -1.85 -19.87
N PRO A 328 13.03 -2.93 -20.28
CA PRO A 328 12.66 -4.03 -19.37
C PRO A 328 13.87 -4.81 -18.88
N TRP A 329 13.64 -5.68 -17.90
CA TRP A 329 14.69 -6.58 -17.40
C TRP A 329 15.14 -7.61 -18.45
N ALA A 330 14.25 -7.99 -19.38
CA ALA A 330 14.60 -8.77 -20.56
C ALA A 330 14.33 -7.92 -21.81
N LEU A 331 15.36 -7.57 -22.56
CA LEU A 331 15.27 -6.74 -23.78
C LEU A 331 14.68 -7.57 -24.94
N SER A 332 13.39 -7.87 -24.84
CA SER A 332 12.65 -8.69 -25.80
C SER A 332 11.24 -8.14 -25.95
N PHE A 333 10.89 -7.67 -27.13
CA PHE A 333 9.69 -6.89 -27.40
C PHE A 333 8.75 -7.64 -28.33
N ASP A 334 7.54 -7.88 -27.85
CA ASP A 334 6.52 -8.65 -28.54
C ASP A 334 5.76 -7.82 -29.59
N TYR A 335 5.35 -8.50 -30.66
CA TYR A 335 4.42 -7.99 -31.65
C TYR A 335 3.75 -9.16 -32.40
N PHE A 336 2.56 -8.92 -32.93
CA PHE A 336 1.93 -9.85 -33.84
C PHE A 336 2.42 -9.60 -35.26
N ASP A 337 3.00 -10.62 -35.89
CA ASP A 337 3.45 -10.56 -37.26
C ASP A 337 2.38 -11.14 -38.20
N GLN A 338 1.77 -10.28 -39.02
CA GLN A 338 0.75 -10.68 -39.96
C GLN A 338 1.28 -11.65 -41.04
N ALA A 339 2.55 -11.53 -41.43
CA ALA A 339 3.15 -12.40 -42.42
C ALA A 339 3.24 -13.85 -41.98
N THR A 340 3.56 -14.07 -40.72
CA THR A 340 3.70 -15.43 -40.12
C THR A 340 2.45 -15.84 -39.34
N ASN A 341 1.49 -14.93 -39.12
CA ASN A 341 0.28 -15.12 -38.32
C ASN A 341 0.61 -15.60 -36.88
N ARG A 342 1.66 -15.05 -36.27
CA ARG A 342 2.16 -15.44 -34.95
C ARG A 342 2.68 -14.24 -34.18
N VAL A 343 2.72 -14.38 -32.85
CA VAL A 343 3.48 -13.46 -32.01
C VAL A 343 4.97 -13.72 -32.21
N GLN A 344 5.70 -12.66 -32.48
CA GLN A 344 7.16 -12.63 -32.65
C GLN A 344 7.79 -11.73 -31.59
N PHE A 345 9.10 -11.83 -31.43
CA PHE A 345 9.88 -11.04 -30.50
C PHE A 345 11.10 -10.43 -31.17
N ILE A 346 11.25 -9.12 -31.04
CA ILE A 346 12.46 -8.41 -31.38
C ILE A 346 13.36 -8.39 -30.15
N LYS A 347 14.57 -8.92 -30.26
CA LYS A 347 15.62 -8.79 -29.23
C LYS A 347 16.57 -7.69 -29.68
N ALA A 348 16.56 -6.59 -28.96
CA ALA A 348 17.38 -5.43 -29.28
C ALA A 348 17.72 -4.64 -28.02
N ALA A 349 18.96 -4.17 -27.93
CA ALA A 349 19.40 -3.30 -26.83
C ALA A 349 19.21 -1.81 -27.20
N PRO A 350 19.02 -0.93 -26.20
CA PRO A 350 19.12 0.51 -26.42
C PRO A 350 20.46 0.87 -27.10
N GLY A 351 20.39 1.71 -28.15
CA GLY A 351 21.51 2.02 -29.03
C GLY A 351 21.54 1.24 -30.34
N GLU A 352 20.83 0.11 -30.46
CA GLU A 352 20.70 -0.63 -31.71
C GLU A 352 19.60 -0.06 -32.60
N GLU A 353 19.79 -0.16 -33.92
CA GLU A 353 18.83 0.35 -34.93
C GLU A 353 17.46 -0.31 -34.77
N ALA A 354 17.40 -1.63 -34.54
CA ALA A 354 16.14 -2.35 -34.36
C ALA A 354 15.37 -1.88 -33.11
N TYR A 355 16.07 -1.50 -32.04
CA TYR A 355 15.47 -0.88 -30.86
C TYR A 355 14.87 0.49 -31.18
N ALA A 356 15.64 1.33 -31.87
CA ALA A 356 15.21 2.67 -32.26
C ALA A 356 14.04 2.64 -33.26
N GLU A 357 14.03 1.70 -34.20
CA GLU A 357 12.90 1.52 -35.14
C GLU A 357 11.63 1.09 -34.39
N TYR A 358 11.70 0.03 -33.58
CA TYR A 358 10.55 -0.51 -32.84
C TYR A 358 9.90 0.55 -31.94
N TRP A 359 10.69 1.18 -31.08
CA TRP A 359 10.19 2.15 -30.12
C TRP A 359 9.90 3.51 -30.74
N GLY A 360 10.73 3.98 -31.67
CA GLY A 360 10.54 5.28 -32.31
C GLY A 360 9.28 5.33 -33.18
N THR A 361 8.97 4.25 -33.91
CA THR A 361 7.72 4.16 -34.69
C THR A 361 6.50 4.14 -33.78
N PHE A 362 6.57 3.35 -32.69
CA PHE A 362 5.49 3.30 -31.70
C PHE A 362 5.27 4.66 -31.03
N LEU A 363 6.32 5.30 -30.53
CA LEU A 363 6.20 6.55 -29.78
C LEU A 363 5.61 7.70 -30.62
N LYS A 364 5.92 7.76 -31.92
CA LYS A 364 5.30 8.75 -32.84
C LYS A 364 3.79 8.55 -32.95
N ASP A 365 3.34 7.31 -33.12
CA ASP A 365 1.91 7.00 -33.16
C ASP A 365 1.25 7.21 -31.81
N PHE A 366 1.91 6.81 -30.73
CA PHE A 366 1.42 6.98 -29.36
C PHE A 366 1.27 8.46 -28.97
N SER A 367 2.25 9.32 -29.33
CA SER A 367 2.14 10.77 -29.14
C SER A 367 0.89 11.34 -29.81
N ARG A 368 0.64 10.95 -31.07
CA ARG A 368 -0.57 11.35 -31.81
C ARG A 368 -1.85 10.90 -31.07
N HIS A 369 -1.92 9.61 -30.68
CA HIS A 369 -3.06 9.04 -29.97
C HIS A 369 -3.32 9.77 -28.63
N LEU A 370 -2.27 10.00 -27.84
CA LEU A 370 -2.38 10.70 -26.55
C LEU A 370 -2.87 12.14 -26.71
N ARG A 371 -2.46 12.84 -27.79
CA ARG A 371 -2.95 14.20 -28.10
C ARG A 371 -4.42 14.17 -28.52
N GLU A 372 -4.84 13.21 -29.31
CA GLU A 372 -6.25 13.00 -29.69
C GLU A 372 -7.14 12.74 -28.47
N LYS A 373 -6.63 12.01 -27.45
CA LYS A 373 -7.31 11.76 -26.18
C LYS A 373 -7.21 12.93 -25.18
N GLY A 374 -6.35 13.91 -25.40
CA GLY A 374 -6.07 15.00 -24.46
C GLY A 374 -5.28 14.53 -23.22
N TRP A 375 -4.49 13.47 -23.35
CA TRP A 375 -3.72 12.87 -22.25
C TRP A 375 -2.20 13.09 -22.35
N PHE A 376 -1.71 13.66 -23.45
CA PHE A 376 -0.28 13.80 -23.71
C PHE A 376 0.46 14.50 -22.56
N GLU A 377 -0.08 15.64 -22.06
CA GLU A 377 0.51 16.42 -20.99
C GLU A 377 0.52 15.69 -19.62
N LYS A 378 -0.23 14.63 -19.51
CA LYS A 378 -0.31 13.79 -18.28
C LYS A 378 0.45 12.48 -18.42
N THR A 379 0.97 12.16 -19.59
CA THR A 379 1.64 10.88 -19.85
C THR A 379 3.15 11.05 -19.81
N ALA A 380 3.80 10.11 -19.15
CA ALA A 380 5.25 9.99 -19.12
C ALA A 380 5.71 8.59 -19.53
N ILE A 381 6.80 8.53 -20.29
CA ILE A 381 7.51 7.28 -20.55
C ILE A 381 8.39 7.00 -19.32
N SER A 382 8.15 5.86 -18.69
CA SER A 382 8.70 5.53 -17.38
C SER A 382 9.82 4.51 -17.46
N MET A 383 10.89 4.75 -16.73
CA MET A 383 12.05 3.86 -16.60
C MET A 383 12.18 3.38 -15.15
N ASP A 384 12.85 2.26 -14.99
CA ASP A 384 13.19 1.62 -13.73
C ASP A 384 14.72 1.57 -13.57
N GLU A 385 15.25 0.99 -12.51
CA GLU A 385 16.67 0.84 -12.17
C GLU A 385 17.47 0.13 -13.28
N ARG A 386 17.95 0.87 -14.26
CA ARG A 386 18.66 0.33 -15.41
C ARG A 386 20.04 0.98 -15.54
N PRO A 387 20.98 0.36 -16.28
CA PRO A 387 22.28 0.97 -16.56
C PRO A 387 22.12 2.34 -17.22
N MET A 388 22.89 3.33 -16.77
CA MET A 388 22.80 4.72 -17.21
C MET A 388 22.90 4.87 -18.73
N GLU A 389 23.81 4.11 -19.39
CA GLU A 389 23.96 4.16 -20.85
C GLU A 389 22.70 3.69 -21.58
N ALA A 390 22.04 2.63 -21.10
CA ALA A 390 20.78 2.17 -21.66
C ALA A 390 19.66 3.23 -21.50
N MET A 391 19.61 3.91 -20.36
CA MET A 391 18.67 5.02 -20.13
C MET A 391 18.93 6.19 -21.07
N ARG A 392 20.20 6.56 -21.26
CA ARG A 392 20.59 7.63 -22.20
C ARG A 392 20.15 7.33 -23.63
N GLU A 393 20.37 6.11 -24.11
CA GLU A 393 19.97 5.70 -25.46
C GLU A 393 18.44 5.65 -25.60
N ALA A 394 17.70 5.20 -24.57
CA ALA A 394 16.25 5.25 -24.57
C ALA A 394 15.71 6.71 -24.62
N ILE A 395 16.30 7.62 -23.81
CA ILE A 395 15.95 9.06 -23.83
C ILE A 395 16.13 9.66 -25.24
N LYS A 396 17.22 9.30 -25.94
CA LYS A 396 17.43 9.76 -27.34
C LYS A 396 16.28 9.32 -28.24
N VAL A 397 15.82 8.07 -28.15
CA VAL A 397 14.70 7.56 -28.95
C VAL A 397 13.40 8.26 -28.59
N ILE A 398 13.13 8.49 -27.28
CA ILE A 398 11.94 9.22 -26.84
C ILE A 398 11.93 10.63 -27.41
N LYS A 399 13.02 11.37 -27.25
CA LYS A 399 13.14 12.77 -27.71
C LYS A 399 13.16 12.89 -29.24
N ALA A 400 13.65 11.90 -29.95
CA ALA A 400 13.60 11.85 -31.41
C ALA A 400 12.17 11.56 -31.93
N ALA A 401 11.36 10.86 -31.19
CA ALA A 401 9.96 10.60 -31.53
C ALA A 401 9.08 11.83 -31.29
N ASP A 402 9.18 12.41 -30.10
CA ASP A 402 8.54 13.66 -29.69
C ASP A 402 9.33 14.31 -28.54
N PRO A 403 9.94 15.49 -28.73
CA PRO A 403 10.76 16.15 -27.70
C PRO A 403 9.99 16.61 -26.47
N GLU A 404 8.65 16.71 -26.57
CA GLU A 404 7.78 17.15 -25.46
C GLU A 404 7.39 16.00 -24.54
N PHE A 405 7.67 14.74 -24.87
CA PHE A 405 7.40 13.63 -23.95
C PHE A 405 8.04 13.85 -22.58
N LYS A 406 7.21 13.73 -21.56
CA LYS A 406 7.70 13.61 -20.19
C LYS A 406 8.34 12.25 -19.97
N ILE A 407 9.39 12.24 -19.15
CA ILE A 407 10.14 11.02 -18.82
C ILE A 407 10.18 10.89 -17.31
N THR A 408 9.99 9.69 -16.79
CA THR A 408 10.13 9.41 -15.35
C THR A 408 11.15 8.30 -15.10
N LEU A 409 11.76 8.33 -13.93
CA LEU A 409 12.70 7.32 -13.46
C LEU A 409 12.43 6.99 -11.99
N ALA A 410 12.30 5.71 -11.68
CA ALA A 410 12.44 5.17 -10.33
C ALA A 410 13.80 4.45 -10.26
N GLY A 411 14.81 5.09 -9.68
CA GLY A 411 16.17 4.56 -9.68
C GLY A 411 17.20 5.55 -9.13
N ASN A 412 18.47 5.21 -9.28
CA ASN A 412 19.56 6.05 -8.78
C ASN A 412 19.58 7.43 -9.44
N TYR A 413 20.05 8.41 -8.69
CA TYR A 413 20.36 9.73 -9.23
C TYR A 413 21.55 9.65 -10.20
N HIS A 414 21.38 10.24 -11.38
CA HIS A 414 22.42 10.42 -12.39
C HIS A 414 22.41 11.87 -12.87
N GLU A 415 23.50 12.59 -12.65
CA GLU A 415 23.63 13.99 -13.00
C GLU A 415 23.42 14.24 -14.51
N GLU A 416 23.88 13.30 -15.35
CA GLU A 416 23.87 13.41 -16.81
C GLU A 416 22.47 13.39 -17.44
N ILE A 417 21.50 12.76 -16.78
CA ILE A 417 20.14 12.60 -17.32
C ILE A 417 19.07 13.25 -16.47
N GLN A 418 19.38 13.67 -15.23
CA GLN A 418 18.36 14.18 -14.29
C GLN A 418 17.58 15.38 -14.83
N GLY A 419 18.20 16.20 -15.68
CA GLY A 419 17.58 17.36 -16.29
C GLY A 419 16.46 17.02 -17.29
N ASP A 420 16.52 15.85 -17.91
CA ASP A 420 15.51 15.33 -18.84
C ASP A 420 14.30 14.69 -18.13
N LEU A 421 14.42 14.42 -16.83
CA LEU A 421 13.43 13.69 -16.07
C LEU A 421 12.39 14.64 -15.45
N TYR A 422 11.17 14.59 -15.93
CA TYR A 422 10.04 15.29 -15.32
C TYR A 422 9.76 14.81 -13.89
N TYR A 423 9.80 13.50 -13.66
CA TYR A 423 9.63 12.90 -12.35
C TYR A 423 10.78 11.93 -12.06
N LEU A 424 11.45 12.10 -10.93
CA LEU A 424 12.55 11.27 -10.48
C LEU A 424 12.30 10.82 -9.03
N SER A 425 12.20 9.51 -8.84
CA SER A 425 12.15 8.89 -7.51
C SER A 425 13.47 8.19 -7.23
N ILE A 426 14.14 8.55 -6.12
CA ILE A 426 15.43 7.95 -5.73
C ILE A 426 15.28 7.02 -4.52
N PRO A 427 16.19 6.01 -4.34
CA PRO A 427 16.14 5.12 -3.19
C PRO A 427 16.27 5.88 -1.86
N TYR A 428 15.61 5.38 -0.83
CA TYR A 428 15.82 5.85 0.54
C TYR A 428 17.32 5.87 0.88
N GLY A 429 17.76 6.91 1.58
CA GLY A 429 19.15 7.10 1.95
C GLY A 429 20.01 7.84 0.91
N ASN A 430 19.54 7.94 -0.34
CA ASN A 430 20.15 8.80 -1.35
C ASN A 430 19.63 10.23 -1.22
N GLN A 431 20.43 11.21 -1.68
CA GLN A 431 20.05 12.61 -1.62
C GLN A 431 20.41 13.33 -2.92
N PHE A 432 19.55 14.26 -3.33
CA PHE A 432 19.93 15.26 -4.32
C PHE A 432 20.82 16.33 -3.67
N LEU A 433 21.67 16.94 -4.47
CA LEU A 433 22.29 18.21 -4.09
C LEU A 433 21.20 19.30 -3.94
N GLU A 434 21.37 20.21 -2.99
CA GLU A 434 20.35 21.23 -2.72
C GLU A 434 20.07 22.14 -3.93
N GLU A 435 21.12 22.47 -4.72
CA GLU A 435 20.97 23.21 -5.98
C GLU A 435 20.16 22.44 -7.02
N VAL A 436 20.29 21.13 -7.09
CA VAL A 436 19.50 20.28 -8.00
C VAL A 436 18.03 20.24 -7.58
N LYS A 437 17.75 20.12 -6.28
CA LYS A 437 16.37 20.21 -5.76
C LYS A 437 15.73 21.54 -6.14
N ALA A 438 16.41 22.64 -5.85
CA ALA A 438 15.93 23.99 -6.13
C ALA A 438 15.71 24.23 -7.65
N GLU A 439 16.56 23.65 -8.50
CA GLU A 439 16.38 23.74 -9.95
C GLU A 439 15.17 22.93 -10.42
N ARG A 440 15.01 21.71 -9.95
CA ARG A 440 13.88 20.84 -10.28
C ARG A 440 12.55 21.46 -9.83
N GLU A 441 12.49 22.02 -8.62
CA GLU A 441 11.34 22.77 -8.11
C GLU A 441 10.97 23.96 -9.01
N ARG A 442 11.98 24.79 -9.38
CA ARG A 442 11.75 25.92 -10.31
C ARG A 442 11.24 25.51 -11.69
N LYS A 443 11.59 24.30 -12.16
CA LYS A 443 11.12 23.71 -13.42
C LYS A 443 9.78 22.99 -13.29
N GLY A 444 9.20 22.91 -12.09
CA GLY A 444 8.00 22.12 -11.83
C GLY A 444 8.20 20.62 -12.03
N GLN A 445 9.42 20.12 -11.84
CA GLN A 445 9.78 18.72 -11.90
C GLN A 445 9.55 18.07 -10.53
N ILE A 446 9.05 16.82 -10.53
CA ILE A 446 8.71 16.08 -9.31
C ILE A 446 9.93 15.29 -8.83
N SER A 447 10.19 15.36 -7.53
CA SER A 447 11.30 14.67 -6.87
C SER A 447 10.79 13.89 -5.66
N THR A 448 10.86 12.56 -5.68
CA THR A 448 10.38 11.71 -4.58
C THR A 448 11.45 10.72 -4.11
N VAL A 449 11.15 10.02 -3.04
CA VAL A 449 11.94 8.89 -2.58
C VAL A 449 11.10 7.61 -2.64
N TYR A 450 11.77 6.45 -2.76
CA TYR A 450 11.11 5.16 -2.65
C TYR A 450 11.81 4.24 -1.66
N THR A 451 11.09 3.23 -1.19
CA THR A 451 11.61 2.05 -0.52
C THR A 451 11.19 0.80 -1.26
N CYS A 452 12.03 -0.21 -1.22
CA CYS A 452 11.73 -1.52 -1.81
C CYS A 452 12.21 -2.64 -0.88
N CYS A 453 12.68 -3.75 -1.41
CA CYS A 453 13.23 -4.84 -0.61
C CYS A 453 14.61 -4.51 0.00
N THR A 454 15.30 -3.47 -0.48
CA THR A 454 16.69 -3.16 -0.10
C THR A 454 16.81 -2.65 1.33
N GLU A 455 15.83 -1.89 1.79
CA GLU A 455 15.88 -1.25 3.09
C GLU A 455 15.42 -2.20 4.20
N ALA A 456 16.30 -2.46 5.17
CA ALA A 456 15.90 -3.12 6.41
C ALA A 456 15.01 -2.21 7.27
N PHE A 457 15.25 -0.88 7.19
CA PHE A 457 14.52 0.19 7.86
C PHE A 457 14.73 1.52 7.12
N PRO A 458 13.66 2.33 6.94
CA PRO A 458 12.26 2.01 7.20
C PRO A 458 11.67 1.15 6.09
N ASN A 459 10.69 0.29 6.40
CA ASN A 459 10.00 -0.48 5.37
C ASN A 459 8.53 -0.78 5.75
N THR A 460 7.82 -1.45 4.82
CA THR A 460 6.42 -1.86 4.99
C THR A 460 6.23 -3.36 4.79
N PHE A 461 7.22 -4.18 5.19
CA PHE A 461 7.07 -5.63 5.27
C PHE A 461 5.98 -6.00 6.26
N THR A 462 5.40 -7.20 6.15
CA THR A 462 4.37 -7.63 7.11
C THR A 462 4.93 -7.78 8.54
N PHE A 463 6.23 -7.95 8.69
CA PHE A 463 6.93 -7.98 9.98
C PHE A 463 7.51 -6.62 10.42
N SER A 464 7.54 -5.60 9.57
CA SER A 464 8.00 -4.25 9.95
C SER A 464 7.14 -3.66 11.08
N GLU A 465 7.73 -2.80 11.92
CA GLU A 465 6.95 -2.06 12.91
C GLU A 465 5.88 -1.20 12.21
N PRO A 466 4.62 -1.19 12.69
CA PRO A 466 3.55 -0.46 12.01
C PRO A 466 3.85 1.01 11.73
N ALA A 467 4.52 1.69 12.66
CA ALA A 467 4.86 3.11 12.54
C ALA A 467 5.90 3.41 11.46
N GLU A 468 6.64 2.42 10.96
CA GLU A 468 7.62 2.64 9.89
C GLU A 468 6.95 3.16 8.61
N ALA A 469 5.73 2.75 8.33
CA ALA A 469 4.96 3.22 7.17
C ALA A 469 4.70 4.75 7.23
N ALA A 470 4.30 5.27 8.39
CA ALA A 470 4.13 6.72 8.60
C ALA A 470 5.49 7.44 8.62
N TRP A 471 6.49 6.84 9.25
CA TRP A 471 7.85 7.39 9.32
C TRP A 471 8.44 7.61 7.92
N THR A 472 8.22 6.67 6.99
CA THR A 472 8.75 6.72 5.62
C THR A 472 8.27 7.96 4.84
N VAL A 473 6.99 8.29 4.91
CA VAL A 473 6.47 9.47 4.20
C VAL A 473 6.84 10.79 4.90
N LEU A 474 6.96 10.78 6.22
CA LEU A 474 7.51 11.92 6.97
C LEU A 474 8.98 12.16 6.63
N HIS A 475 9.76 11.10 6.40
CA HIS A 475 11.13 11.20 5.89
C HIS A 475 11.18 11.91 4.53
N ALA A 476 10.26 11.59 3.60
CA ALA A 476 10.21 12.28 2.31
C ALA A 476 10.08 13.81 2.49
N VAL A 477 9.14 14.25 3.32
CA VAL A 477 8.95 15.69 3.60
C VAL A 477 10.13 16.30 4.36
N ALA A 478 10.74 15.54 5.29
CA ALA A 478 11.94 15.99 6.03
C ALA A 478 13.15 16.17 5.12
N GLY A 479 13.27 15.32 4.10
CA GLY A 479 14.31 15.40 3.07
C GLY A 479 14.06 16.46 1.99
N GLY A 480 12.93 17.19 2.05
CA GLY A 480 12.56 18.17 1.04
C GLY A 480 12.13 17.56 -0.29
N TYR A 481 11.53 16.38 -0.25
CA TYR A 481 10.96 15.71 -1.42
C TYR A 481 9.47 15.97 -1.55
N ASP A 482 8.96 15.92 -2.78
CA ASP A 482 7.55 16.16 -3.09
C ASP A 482 6.66 14.97 -2.69
N GLY A 483 7.24 13.78 -2.46
CA GLY A 483 6.44 12.61 -2.18
C GLY A 483 7.19 11.28 -2.04
N TYR A 484 6.44 10.21 -2.21
CA TYR A 484 6.89 8.84 -2.00
C TYR A 484 6.37 7.89 -3.10
N LEU A 485 7.23 6.99 -3.54
CA LEU A 485 6.88 5.91 -4.45
C LEU A 485 7.04 4.54 -3.76
N ARG A 486 6.11 3.62 -4.05
CA ARG A 486 6.25 2.20 -3.74
C ARG A 486 5.95 1.38 -5.00
N TRP A 487 6.88 0.50 -5.38
CA TRP A 487 6.84 -0.25 -6.63
C TRP A 487 5.71 -1.27 -6.74
N ALA A 488 5.02 -1.59 -5.62
CA ALA A 488 3.92 -2.52 -5.62
C ALA A 488 2.98 -2.27 -4.43
N VAL A 489 1.68 -2.15 -4.69
CA VAL A 489 0.65 -1.97 -3.67
C VAL A 489 -0.31 -3.16 -3.57
N ASN A 490 -0.50 -3.89 -4.67
CA ASN A 490 -1.41 -5.03 -4.77
C ASN A 490 -0.91 -6.15 -5.71
N SER A 491 0.40 -6.32 -5.82
CA SER A 491 1.01 -7.47 -6.53
C SER A 491 1.00 -8.69 -5.61
N TRP A 492 -0.18 -9.29 -5.47
CA TRP A 492 -0.44 -10.34 -4.49
C TRP A 492 0.30 -11.65 -4.80
N PRO A 493 0.91 -12.32 -3.80
CA PRO A 493 1.31 -13.72 -3.93
C PRO A 493 0.07 -14.63 -4.15
N MET A 494 0.29 -15.93 -4.27
CA MET A 494 -0.81 -16.87 -4.56
C MET A 494 -1.89 -16.89 -3.48
N ASP A 495 -1.54 -16.73 -2.21
CA ASP A 495 -2.46 -16.78 -1.06
C ASP A 495 -2.23 -15.62 -0.09
N PRO A 496 -2.48 -14.37 -0.51
CA PRO A 496 -2.08 -13.18 0.24
C PRO A 496 -2.75 -13.05 1.60
N LEU A 497 -3.97 -13.59 1.78
CA LEU A 497 -4.70 -13.50 3.05
C LEU A 497 -4.15 -14.44 4.12
N ARG A 498 -3.48 -15.54 3.73
CA ARG A 498 -2.93 -16.53 4.68
C ARG A 498 -1.41 -16.49 4.75
N ASP A 499 -0.73 -16.25 3.62
CA ASP A 499 0.72 -16.33 3.49
C ASP A 499 1.25 -15.15 2.67
N SER A 500 1.86 -14.18 3.35
CA SER A 500 2.45 -13.01 2.71
C SER A 500 3.85 -13.23 2.15
N ARG A 501 4.44 -14.40 2.41
CA ARG A 501 5.79 -14.76 1.94
C ARG A 501 5.79 -14.94 0.42
N PHE A 502 6.84 -14.44 -0.20
CA PHE A 502 7.02 -14.51 -1.64
C PHE A 502 8.37 -15.15 -1.99
N ARG A 503 8.53 -15.64 -3.22
CA ARG A 503 9.72 -16.38 -3.66
C ARG A 503 10.96 -15.51 -3.90
N THR A 504 10.78 -14.18 -4.03
CA THR A 504 11.86 -13.27 -4.48
C THR A 504 12.15 -12.17 -3.47
N TRP A 505 11.17 -11.79 -2.64
CA TRP A 505 11.24 -10.64 -1.73
C TRP A 505 10.72 -11.01 -0.35
N ALA A 506 11.12 -10.25 0.66
CA ALA A 506 10.58 -10.39 2.00
C ALA A 506 9.05 -10.23 2.03
N ALA A 507 8.42 -10.90 2.98
CA ALA A 507 6.97 -10.96 3.10
C ALA A 507 6.32 -9.58 3.18
N GLY A 508 5.36 -9.32 2.27
CA GLY A 508 4.64 -8.06 2.21
C GLY A 508 5.33 -6.96 1.41
N ASP A 509 6.49 -7.20 0.79
CA ASP A 509 7.15 -6.23 -0.09
C ASP A 509 6.30 -5.88 -1.31
N THR A 510 5.59 -6.87 -1.86
CA THR A 510 4.83 -6.75 -3.10
C THR A 510 3.42 -6.19 -2.93
N TYR A 511 2.96 -5.95 -1.70
CA TYR A 511 1.61 -5.43 -1.47
C TYR A 511 1.41 -4.88 -0.05
N SER A 512 0.47 -3.95 0.08
CA SER A 512 0.03 -3.39 1.37
C SER A 512 -1.48 -3.41 1.56
N ILE A 513 -2.25 -3.66 0.51
CA ILE A 513 -3.71 -3.87 0.55
C ILE A 513 -4.04 -5.29 0.09
N TYR A 514 -5.11 -5.85 0.62
CA TYR A 514 -5.48 -7.24 0.46
C TYR A 514 -6.71 -7.41 -0.44
N PRO A 515 -6.93 -8.61 -1.03
CA PRO A 515 -8.13 -8.91 -1.78
C PRO A 515 -9.42 -8.74 -0.96
N GLY A 516 -10.54 -8.51 -1.63
CA GLY A 516 -11.84 -8.26 -1.01
C GLY A 516 -11.93 -6.87 -0.38
N PRO A 517 -11.42 -5.82 -1.03
CA PRO A 517 -10.89 -4.51 -0.63
C PRO A 517 -10.60 -4.37 0.87
N ARG A 518 -9.71 -5.24 1.38
CA ARG A 518 -9.26 -5.19 2.76
C ARG A 518 -8.03 -4.31 2.90
N SER A 519 -8.06 -3.40 3.86
CA SER A 519 -6.90 -2.61 4.28
C SER A 519 -5.94 -3.45 5.13
N SER A 520 -4.83 -2.86 5.53
CA SER A 520 -3.88 -3.44 6.48
C SER A 520 -3.46 -2.43 7.53
N ILE A 521 -2.90 -2.92 8.64
CA ILE A 521 -2.27 -2.05 9.63
C ILE A 521 -1.21 -1.17 8.95
N ARG A 522 -0.39 -1.73 8.07
CA ARG A 522 0.66 -1.02 7.33
C ARG A 522 0.10 0.11 6.46
N PHE A 523 -0.97 -0.17 5.72
CA PHE A 523 -1.61 0.82 4.86
C PHE A 523 -2.29 1.93 5.68
N GLU A 524 -2.98 1.61 6.78
CA GLU A 524 -3.59 2.61 7.65
C GLU A 524 -2.54 3.53 8.30
N ARG A 525 -1.40 2.97 8.71
CA ARG A 525 -0.29 3.76 9.24
C ARG A 525 0.37 4.64 8.18
N LEU A 526 0.46 4.16 6.92
CA LEU A 526 0.89 5.00 5.79
C LEU A 526 -0.05 6.20 5.62
N VAL A 527 -1.37 5.96 5.66
CA VAL A 527 -2.37 7.02 5.53
C VAL A 527 -2.24 8.07 6.63
N GLU A 528 -2.01 7.67 7.87
CA GLU A 528 -1.75 8.63 8.96
C GLU A 528 -0.53 9.51 8.66
N GLY A 529 0.55 8.91 8.17
CA GLY A 529 1.74 9.66 7.76
C GLY A 529 1.47 10.63 6.62
N LEU A 530 0.70 10.23 5.60
CA LEU A 530 0.31 11.10 4.48
C LEU A 530 -0.52 12.30 4.94
N GLN A 531 -1.45 12.09 5.86
CA GLN A 531 -2.24 13.17 6.47
C GLN A 531 -1.36 14.13 7.27
N ASP A 532 -0.40 13.61 8.02
CA ASP A 532 0.56 14.43 8.75
C ASP A 532 1.48 15.22 7.80
N CYS A 533 1.88 14.65 6.65
CA CYS A 533 2.60 15.38 5.61
C CYS A 533 1.79 16.57 5.08
N GLU A 534 0.51 16.39 4.82
CA GLU A 534 -0.37 17.47 4.37
C GLU A 534 -0.58 18.54 5.46
N LYS A 535 -0.74 18.12 6.72
CA LYS A 535 -0.77 19.08 7.84
C LYS A 535 0.50 19.90 7.94
N ILE A 536 1.67 19.29 7.73
CA ILE A 536 2.97 19.98 7.70
C ILE A 536 3.01 21.01 6.59
N HIS A 537 2.57 20.65 5.39
CA HIS A 537 2.49 21.56 4.24
C HIS A 537 1.63 22.78 4.57
N ILE A 538 0.40 22.58 4.99
CA ILE A 538 -0.54 23.65 5.39
C ILE A 538 0.04 24.53 6.50
N LEU A 539 0.60 23.94 7.54
CA LEU A 539 1.17 24.68 8.67
C LEU A 539 2.40 25.49 8.28
N ARG A 540 3.26 24.97 7.41
CA ARG A 540 4.42 25.71 6.90
C ARG A 540 3.99 26.97 6.16
N GLU A 541 3.02 26.86 5.25
CA GLU A 541 2.48 28.01 4.51
C GLU A 541 1.83 29.04 5.43
N GLU A 542 0.95 28.59 6.33
CA GLU A 542 0.28 29.51 7.27
C GLU A 542 1.24 30.21 8.22
N LEU A 543 2.21 29.49 8.79
CA LEU A 543 3.16 30.03 9.75
C LEU A 543 4.12 31.02 9.08
N ALA A 544 4.53 30.73 7.83
CA ALA A 544 5.33 31.65 7.03
C ALA A 544 4.55 32.94 6.69
N ALA A 545 3.32 32.80 6.20
CA ALA A 545 2.46 33.95 5.86
C ALA A 545 2.15 34.85 7.06
N LYS A 546 2.05 34.28 8.28
CA LYS A 546 1.81 34.99 9.53
C LYS A 546 3.09 35.55 10.18
N GLY A 547 4.27 35.26 9.62
CA GLY A 547 5.55 35.61 10.23
C GLY A 547 5.82 34.91 11.57
N ALA A 548 5.17 33.74 11.81
CA ALA A 548 5.28 33.00 13.06
C ALA A 548 6.56 32.13 13.12
N ASN A 549 7.72 32.79 12.92
CA ASN A 549 9.02 32.14 12.73
C ASN A 549 9.42 31.19 13.87
N GLY A 550 9.04 31.49 15.12
CA GLY A 550 9.33 30.59 16.26
C GLY A 550 8.60 29.23 16.16
N LYS A 551 7.32 29.24 15.77
CA LYS A 551 6.54 28.03 15.55
C LYS A 551 7.04 27.26 14.32
N LEU A 552 7.33 27.95 13.23
CA LEU A 552 7.88 27.36 12.00
C LEU A 552 9.23 26.69 12.28
N LYS A 553 10.11 27.34 13.04
CA LYS A 553 11.39 26.74 13.46
C LYS A 553 11.18 25.48 14.31
N LYS A 554 10.21 25.49 15.24
CA LYS A 554 9.88 24.32 16.07
C LYS A 554 9.37 23.13 15.20
N LEU A 555 8.48 23.39 14.24
CA LEU A 555 7.97 22.40 13.31
C LEU A 555 9.10 21.78 12.47
N ASN A 556 9.92 22.62 11.84
CA ASN A 556 11.02 22.15 10.99
C ASN A 556 12.10 21.41 11.79
N ALA A 557 12.40 21.84 13.02
CA ALA A 557 13.34 21.14 13.90
C ALA A 557 12.82 19.74 14.27
N LYS A 558 11.52 19.60 14.55
CA LYS A 558 10.91 18.29 14.82
C LYS A 558 10.91 17.40 13.58
N LEU A 559 10.59 17.97 12.41
CA LEU A 559 10.58 17.24 11.16
C LEU A 559 11.98 16.74 10.76
N SER A 560 13.04 17.54 11.02
CA SER A 560 14.41 17.13 10.71
C SER A 560 14.89 15.87 11.46
N GLU A 561 14.18 15.44 12.51
CA GLU A 561 14.46 14.17 13.18
C GLU A 561 14.20 12.96 12.25
N PHE A 562 13.38 13.10 11.19
CA PHE A 562 13.04 12.04 10.22
C PHE A 562 14.03 11.91 9.07
N THR A 563 15.11 12.69 9.04
CA THR A 563 16.24 12.39 8.14
C THR A 563 17.13 11.30 8.74
N PRO A 564 17.95 10.56 7.95
CA PRO A 564 18.87 9.56 8.48
C PRO A 564 19.79 10.12 9.58
N GLU A 565 20.38 11.30 9.34
CA GLU A 565 21.24 11.98 10.31
C GLU A 565 20.47 12.50 11.53
N GLY A 566 19.25 12.98 11.32
CA GLY A 566 18.34 13.42 12.38
C GLY A 566 17.96 12.27 13.29
N TRP A 567 17.60 11.12 12.73
CA TRP A 567 17.26 9.91 13.48
C TRP A 567 18.42 9.41 14.35
N ILE A 568 19.64 9.39 13.79
CA ILE A 568 20.84 9.04 14.56
C ILE A 568 21.02 9.98 15.74
N LYS A 569 20.82 11.29 15.57
CA LYS A 569 20.91 12.30 16.65
C LYS A 569 19.86 12.11 17.74
N THR A 570 18.73 11.49 17.45
CA THR A 570 17.73 11.12 18.47
C THR A 570 18.12 9.89 19.29
N ASN A 571 19.30 9.32 19.11
CA ASN A 571 19.73 8.03 19.62
C ASN A 571 18.83 6.86 19.11
N LYS A 572 18.48 6.91 17.82
CA LYS A 572 17.61 5.93 17.15
C LYS A 572 16.29 5.68 17.89
N LYS A 573 15.62 6.77 18.27
CA LYS A 573 14.28 6.72 18.88
C LYS A 573 13.35 5.84 18.03
N SER A 574 12.47 5.07 18.67
CA SER A 574 11.55 4.20 17.94
C SER A 574 10.64 4.98 17.00
N PRO A 575 10.32 4.43 15.83
CA PRO A 575 9.41 5.05 14.87
C PRO A 575 8.06 5.43 15.48
N ALA A 576 7.49 4.54 16.30
CA ALA A 576 6.22 4.78 17.01
C ALA A 576 6.26 6.06 17.86
N LYS A 577 7.33 6.25 18.63
CA LYS A 577 7.49 7.45 19.45
C LYS A 577 7.68 8.71 18.62
N MET A 578 8.48 8.65 17.55
CA MET A 578 8.72 9.80 16.67
C MET A 578 7.44 10.26 15.96
N VAL A 579 6.70 9.31 15.38
CA VAL A 579 5.42 9.58 14.70
C VAL A 579 4.39 10.15 15.67
N SER A 580 4.25 9.56 16.85
CA SER A 580 3.34 10.04 17.90
C SER A 580 3.67 11.48 18.35
N GLU A 581 4.95 11.80 18.57
CA GLU A 581 5.40 13.14 18.94
C GLU A 581 5.16 14.17 17.81
N MET A 582 5.33 13.78 16.55
CA MET A 582 5.03 14.64 15.41
C MET A 582 3.53 14.90 15.31
N ASN A 583 2.69 13.87 15.35
CA ASN A 583 1.23 14.01 15.31
C ASN A 583 0.70 14.90 16.44
N ALA A 584 1.22 14.70 17.67
CA ALA A 584 0.87 15.56 18.80
C ALA A 584 1.22 17.03 18.54
N LEU A 585 2.41 17.30 18.02
CA LEU A 585 2.84 18.66 17.67
C LEU A 585 1.93 19.30 16.61
N LEU A 586 1.57 18.56 15.55
CA LEU A 586 0.71 19.07 14.47
C LEU A 586 -0.70 19.40 14.96
N ASN A 587 -1.23 18.62 15.90
CA ASN A 587 -2.54 18.86 16.49
C ASN A 587 -2.57 19.95 17.58
N GLU A 588 -1.40 20.47 18.00
CA GLU A 588 -1.26 21.58 18.96
C GLU A 588 -0.98 22.94 18.27
N MET A 589 -0.54 22.95 17.02
CA MET A 589 -0.21 24.15 16.24
C MET A 589 -1.42 24.80 15.61
#